data_98e9ab80de0cbf605fed1f25ee100165
#
_entry.id   98e9ab80de0cbf605fed1f25ee100165
#
_cell.length_a   1.000
_cell.length_b   1.000
_cell.length_c   1.000
_cell.angle_alpha   90.00
_cell.angle_beta   90.00
_cell.angle_gamma   90.00
#
_symmetry.space_group_name_H-M   'P 1'
#
loop_
_entity.id
_entity.type
_entity.pdbx_description
1 polymer ?
#
loop_
_entity_poly.entity_id
_entity_poly.type
_entity_poly.pdbx_seq_one_letter_code
_entity_poly.pdbx_strand_id
1 'polypeptide(L)'
;MSDQNLPHIADPIELSRHLSSLADKRLDILRRIKETGSISEAARTAKVSYKAAWQALETLSNLAGSPLVEKVVGGVKGGGSRLTETGELLLELSVRLAKAREAVLAEFAEQKNPKIVPVTAAALQTSMRNHIPCTIERISRGPAMARVLLRLDKENTLKASLTLESAQLMELREGLQVLALFKATAIDVERRIQHETRENVLQGTIVRCARKDRGGEITLRLSGGLSVVGFCRPHHGLQPGDEAEAFISQQAIAIGLLT
;
A
#
# COMPACT_ATOMS: atom_id res chain seq x y z
N MET A 1 2.61 8.30 45.76
CA MET A 1 3.44 7.50 44.84
C MET A 1 2.80 7.65 43.50
N SER A 2 3.44 8.44 42.66
CA SER A 2 2.89 8.90 41.38
C SER A 2 3.09 7.79 40.32
N ASP A 3 2.00 7.24 39.85
CA ASP A 3 2.01 6.41 38.66
C ASP A 3 2.47 7.30 37.49
N GLN A 4 3.73 7.10 37.10
CA GLN A 4 4.27 7.73 35.92
C GLN A 4 3.57 7.10 34.70
N ASN A 5 2.71 7.88 34.09
CA ASN A 5 2.04 7.59 32.83
C ASN A 5 3.11 7.45 31.73
N LEU A 6 3.72 6.27 31.61
CA LEU A 6 4.60 5.94 30.51
C LEU A 6 3.79 6.05 29.22
N PRO A 7 4.30 6.69 28.16
CA PRO A 7 3.60 6.74 26.89
C PRO A 7 3.30 5.31 26.43
N HIS A 8 2.09 5.07 26.00
CA HIS A 8 1.64 3.79 25.50
C HIS A 8 2.42 3.50 24.20
N ILE A 9 3.54 2.78 24.35
CA ILE A 9 4.32 2.31 23.18
C ILE A 9 3.52 1.16 22.55
N ALA A 10 3.25 1.26 21.28
CA ALA A 10 2.56 0.19 20.53
C ALA A 10 3.31 -1.14 20.70
N ASP A 11 2.56 -2.25 20.78
CA ASP A 11 3.14 -3.58 20.88
C ASP A 11 4.13 -3.80 19.71
N PRO A 12 5.40 -4.17 19.99
CA PRO A 12 6.40 -4.42 18.95
C PRO A 12 5.94 -5.43 17.88
N ILE A 13 5.11 -6.41 18.25
CA ILE A 13 4.55 -7.39 17.31
C ILE A 13 3.53 -6.73 16.38
N GLU A 14 2.68 -5.86 16.90
CA GLU A 14 1.71 -5.09 16.10
C GLU A 14 2.42 -4.11 15.18
N LEU A 15 3.44 -3.42 15.69
CA LEU A 15 4.27 -2.51 14.91
C LEU A 15 5.03 -3.24 13.78
N SER A 16 5.57 -4.43 14.04
CA SER A 16 6.28 -5.23 13.03
C SER A 16 5.43 -5.65 11.84
N ARG A 17 4.11 -5.82 12.04
CA ARG A 17 3.16 -6.12 10.95
C ARG A 17 3.02 -4.97 9.96
N HIS A 18 3.27 -3.74 10.40
CA HIS A 18 3.19 -2.53 9.58
C HIS A 18 4.54 -2.12 8.99
N LEU A 19 5.65 -2.69 9.49
CA LEU A 19 7.00 -2.43 9.03
C LEU A 19 7.43 -3.55 8.07
N SER A 20 7.04 -3.44 6.83
CA SER A 20 7.18 -4.55 5.89
C SER A 20 8.61 -4.76 5.38
N SER A 21 9.56 -3.82 5.54
CA SER A 21 10.93 -4.01 5.01
C SER A 21 11.89 -2.88 5.40
N LEU A 22 13.20 -3.18 5.43
CA LEU A 22 14.28 -2.17 5.40
C LEU A 22 14.25 -1.29 4.15
N ALA A 23 13.59 -1.74 3.10
CA ALA A 23 13.31 -0.96 1.90
C ALA A 23 12.17 0.06 2.09
N ASP A 24 11.51 0.09 3.24
CA ASP A 24 10.53 1.12 3.53
C ASP A 24 11.21 2.50 3.56
N LYS A 25 10.84 3.33 2.60
CA LYS A 25 11.38 4.67 2.44
C LYS A 25 11.21 5.55 3.68
N ARG A 26 10.18 5.27 4.47
CA ARG A 26 9.94 5.98 5.73
C ARG A 26 11.01 5.66 6.77
N LEU A 27 11.43 4.41 6.88
CA LEU A 27 12.55 3.98 7.74
C LEU A 27 13.90 4.51 7.22
N ASP A 28 14.09 4.57 5.89
CA ASP A 28 15.29 5.19 5.30
C ASP A 28 15.39 6.68 5.66
N ILE A 29 14.28 7.41 5.62
CA ILE A 29 14.23 8.81 6.06
C ILE A 29 14.58 8.93 7.55
N LEU A 30 14.00 8.08 8.41
CA LEU A 30 14.29 8.09 9.85
C LEU A 30 15.77 7.82 10.13
N ARG A 31 16.37 6.85 9.45
CA ARG A 31 17.82 6.56 9.55
C ARG A 31 18.66 7.76 9.13
N ARG A 32 18.34 8.42 8.01
CA ARG A 32 19.06 9.61 7.52
C ARG A 32 18.94 10.79 8.48
N ILE A 33 17.84 10.94 9.19
CA ILE A 33 17.73 11.95 10.24
C ILE A 33 18.70 11.66 11.39
N LYS A 34 18.87 10.40 11.78
CA LYS A 34 19.87 10.01 12.76
C LYS A 34 21.29 10.37 12.30
N GLU A 35 21.60 10.16 11.03
CA GLU A 35 22.92 10.42 10.45
C GLU A 35 23.21 11.92 10.26
N THR A 36 22.21 12.68 9.82
CA THR A 36 22.39 14.08 9.37
C THR A 36 21.97 15.11 10.41
N GLY A 37 21.14 14.74 11.38
CA GLY A 37 20.57 15.67 12.34
C GLY A 37 19.56 16.66 11.73
N SER A 38 19.05 16.39 10.50
CA SER A 38 18.21 17.33 9.77
C SER A 38 17.18 16.62 8.90
N ILE A 39 15.89 16.95 9.08
CA ILE A 39 14.80 16.44 8.23
C ILE A 39 14.96 16.93 6.78
N SER A 40 15.38 18.17 6.56
CA SER A 40 15.60 18.73 5.21
C SER A 40 16.70 17.96 4.47
N GLU A 41 17.81 17.68 5.16
CA GLU A 41 18.92 16.94 4.56
C GLU A 41 18.57 15.47 4.35
N ALA A 42 17.84 14.87 5.27
CA ALA A 42 17.30 13.51 5.12
C ALA A 42 16.37 13.40 3.91
N ALA A 43 15.46 14.35 3.72
CA ALA A 43 14.58 14.42 2.56
C ALA A 43 15.37 14.51 1.25
N ARG A 44 16.36 15.45 1.21
CA ARG A 44 17.22 15.67 0.03
C ARG A 44 17.98 14.40 -0.35
N THR A 45 18.63 13.77 0.62
CA THR A 45 19.43 12.57 0.38
C THR A 45 18.58 11.33 0.09
N ALA A 46 17.36 11.26 0.66
CA ALA A 46 16.37 10.23 0.35
C ALA A 46 15.65 10.47 -1.00
N LYS A 47 15.92 11.59 -1.69
CA LYS A 47 15.29 11.98 -2.97
C LYS A 47 13.76 12.08 -2.89
N VAL A 48 13.25 12.64 -1.79
CA VAL A 48 11.83 12.96 -1.59
C VAL A 48 11.64 14.44 -1.28
N SER A 49 10.41 14.93 -1.41
CA SER A 49 10.10 16.29 -0.96
C SER A 49 10.15 16.38 0.58
N TYR A 50 10.43 17.60 1.10
CA TYR A 50 10.36 17.85 2.54
C TYR A 50 9.01 17.49 3.15
N LYS A 51 7.92 17.77 2.41
CA LYS A 51 6.55 17.41 2.78
C LYS A 51 6.38 15.89 2.88
N ALA A 52 6.91 15.12 1.92
CA ALA A 52 6.86 13.67 1.95
C ALA A 52 7.65 13.09 3.14
N ALA A 53 8.81 13.68 3.47
CA ALA A 53 9.58 13.26 4.64
C ALA A 53 8.80 13.49 5.96
N TRP A 54 8.13 14.64 6.10
CA TRP A 54 7.26 14.90 7.25
C TRP A 54 6.09 13.92 7.34
N GLN A 55 5.41 13.67 6.23
CA GLN A 55 4.32 12.68 6.16
C GLN A 55 4.80 11.28 6.55
N ALA A 56 5.99 10.90 6.12
CA ALA A 56 6.61 9.63 6.50
C ALA A 56 6.83 9.51 8.01
N LEU A 57 7.39 10.56 8.64
CA LEU A 57 7.61 10.62 10.08
C LEU A 57 6.31 10.60 10.88
N GLU A 58 5.32 11.37 10.43
CA GLU A 58 3.99 11.40 11.06
C GLU A 58 3.33 10.02 11.00
N THR A 59 3.37 9.36 9.85
CA THR A 59 2.83 8.01 9.69
C THR A 59 3.52 7.02 10.62
N LEU A 60 4.86 7.03 10.69
CA LEU A 60 5.61 6.14 11.58
C LEU A 60 5.33 6.46 13.05
N SER A 61 5.25 7.73 13.44
CA SER A 61 4.94 8.15 14.81
C SER A 61 3.55 7.69 15.24
N ASN A 62 2.56 7.79 14.36
CA ASN A 62 1.21 7.28 14.60
C ASN A 62 1.21 5.76 14.80
N LEU A 63 1.95 5.01 13.97
CA LEU A 63 2.08 3.56 14.09
C LEU A 63 2.81 3.16 15.39
N ALA A 64 3.81 3.93 15.80
CA ALA A 64 4.57 3.68 17.01
C ALA A 64 3.85 4.16 18.31
N GLY A 65 2.76 4.92 18.15
CA GLY A 65 2.05 5.52 19.28
C GLY A 65 2.83 6.63 20.02
N SER A 66 3.96 7.08 19.44
CA SER A 66 4.88 8.04 20.08
C SER A 66 5.67 8.81 19.03
N PRO A 67 6.07 10.09 19.32
CA PRO A 67 6.96 10.84 18.45
C PRO A 67 8.31 10.12 18.29
N LEU A 68 8.80 10.02 17.05
CA LEU A 68 10.06 9.37 16.72
C LEU A 68 11.22 10.35 16.57
N VAL A 69 10.90 11.64 16.40
CA VAL A 69 11.86 12.72 16.18
C VAL A 69 11.48 13.89 17.06
N GLU A 70 12.48 14.52 17.67
CA GLU A 70 12.33 15.74 18.45
C GLU A 70 13.22 16.86 17.89
N LYS A 71 12.81 18.10 18.15
CA LYS A 71 13.59 19.27 17.78
C LYS A 71 14.72 19.50 18.79
N VAL A 72 15.92 19.73 18.28
CA VAL A 72 17.03 20.19 19.12
C VAL A 72 17.08 21.72 19.02
N VAL A 73 16.92 22.39 20.14
CA VAL A 73 17.07 23.86 20.22
C VAL A 73 18.54 24.18 19.96
N GLY A 74 18.84 24.84 18.83
CA GLY A 74 20.20 25.14 18.43
C GLY A 74 20.68 26.46 19.01
N GLY A 75 22.00 26.51 19.29
CA GLY A 75 22.73 27.76 19.48
C GLY A 75 22.95 28.51 18.14
N VAL A 76 24.05 29.27 18.03
CA VAL A 76 24.41 30.17 16.91
C VAL A 76 24.37 29.53 15.50
N LYS A 77 24.28 28.19 15.37
CA LYS A 77 24.23 27.43 14.07
C LYS A 77 22.86 26.89 13.67
N GLY A 78 21.77 27.30 14.36
CA GLY A 78 20.42 26.83 14.04
C GLY A 78 20.04 25.51 14.74
N GLY A 79 18.72 25.22 14.86
CA GLY A 79 18.20 24.00 15.46
C GLY A 79 18.29 22.82 14.51
N GLY A 80 18.37 21.62 15.07
CA GLY A 80 18.39 20.35 14.36
C GLY A 80 17.19 19.45 14.73
N SER A 81 17.28 18.20 14.30
CA SER A 81 16.35 17.14 14.69
C SER A 81 17.16 15.93 15.14
N ARG A 82 16.71 15.28 16.19
CA ARG A 82 17.30 14.00 16.63
C ARG A 82 16.20 12.97 16.84
N LEU A 83 16.56 11.72 16.85
CA LEU A 83 15.63 10.66 17.17
C LEU A 83 15.32 10.69 18.68
N THR A 84 14.09 10.33 19.01
CA THR A 84 13.71 9.97 20.38
C THR A 84 14.20 8.55 20.69
N GLU A 85 14.13 8.13 21.93
CA GLU A 85 14.42 6.75 22.33
C GLU A 85 13.55 5.76 21.54
N THR A 86 12.26 6.06 21.35
CA THR A 86 11.36 5.24 20.53
C THR A 86 11.82 5.19 19.07
N GLY A 87 12.32 6.29 18.52
CA GLY A 87 12.87 6.32 17.17
C GLY A 87 14.12 5.44 17.01
N GLU A 88 15.00 5.44 17.98
CA GLU A 88 16.18 4.57 18.03
C GLU A 88 15.80 3.08 18.09
N LEU A 89 14.91 2.74 19.03
CA LEU A 89 14.39 1.38 19.18
C LEU A 89 13.70 0.88 17.94
N LEU A 90 12.92 1.73 17.26
CA LEU A 90 12.24 1.38 16.02
C LEU A 90 13.24 1.03 14.90
N LEU A 91 14.30 1.83 14.76
CA LEU A 91 15.36 1.52 13.77
C LEU A 91 16.07 0.22 14.09
N GLU A 92 16.43 -0.02 15.35
CA GLU A 92 17.06 -1.27 15.77
C GLU A 92 16.17 -2.48 15.48
N LEU A 93 14.88 -2.40 15.85
CA LEU A 93 13.91 -3.45 15.57
C LEU A 93 13.79 -3.72 14.07
N SER A 94 13.70 -2.68 13.24
CA SER A 94 13.57 -2.81 11.79
C SER A 94 14.78 -3.53 11.16
N VAL A 95 15.99 -3.25 11.62
CA VAL A 95 17.21 -3.91 11.15
C VAL A 95 17.22 -5.40 11.53
N ARG A 96 16.84 -5.72 12.78
CA ARG A 96 16.78 -7.11 13.25
C ARG A 96 15.74 -7.93 12.49
N LEU A 97 14.54 -7.36 12.27
CA LEU A 97 13.46 -8.01 11.51
C LEU A 97 13.86 -8.26 10.06
N ALA A 98 14.48 -7.28 9.41
CA ALA A 98 14.93 -7.45 8.03
C ALA A 98 15.97 -8.57 7.91
N LYS A 99 16.94 -8.62 8.81
CA LYS A 99 17.95 -9.69 8.82
C LYS A 99 17.33 -11.08 9.06
N ALA A 100 16.40 -11.18 10.00
CA ALA A 100 15.69 -12.43 10.26
C ALA A 100 14.86 -12.87 9.03
N ARG A 101 14.17 -11.94 8.39
CA ARG A 101 13.39 -12.20 7.17
C ARG A 101 14.29 -12.66 6.02
N GLU A 102 15.42 -11.98 5.80
CA GLU A 102 16.37 -12.33 4.74
C GLU A 102 16.89 -13.76 4.95
N ALA A 103 17.23 -14.14 6.18
CA ALA A 103 17.67 -15.49 6.51
C ALA A 103 16.60 -16.54 6.17
N VAL A 104 15.33 -16.31 6.56
CA VAL A 104 14.22 -17.22 6.25
C VAL A 104 14.00 -17.32 4.74
N LEU A 105 14.00 -16.18 4.02
CA LEU A 105 13.80 -16.19 2.57
C LEU A 105 14.94 -16.91 1.84
N ALA A 106 16.19 -16.77 2.29
CA ALA A 106 17.35 -17.48 1.73
C ALA A 106 17.20 -18.99 1.91
N GLU A 107 16.80 -19.45 3.11
CA GLU A 107 16.54 -20.86 3.38
C GLU A 107 15.46 -21.45 2.44
N PHE A 108 14.36 -20.71 2.23
CA PHE A 108 13.31 -21.16 1.31
C PHE A 108 13.73 -21.11 -0.17
N ALA A 109 14.58 -20.17 -0.57
CA ALA A 109 15.09 -20.08 -1.94
C ALA A 109 15.97 -21.28 -2.31
N GLU A 110 16.74 -21.83 -1.35
CA GLU A 110 17.55 -23.03 -1.55
C GLU A 110 16.70 -24.30 -1.80
N GLN A 111 15.47 -24.35 -1.29
CA GLN A 111 14.58 -25.50 -1.42
C GLN A 111 13.95 -25.67 -2.82
N LYS A 112 14.31 -24.83 -3.82
CA LYS A 112 13.88 -24.90 -5.23
C LYS A 112 12.37 -25.15 -5.42
N ASN A 113 11.51 -24.55 -4.61
CA ASN A 113 10.07 -24.73 -4.73
C ASN A 113 9.43 -23.57 -5.54
N PRO A 114 9.22 -23.75 -6.87
CA PRO A 114 8.79 -22.65 -7.76
C PRO A 114 7.33 -22.18 -7.55
N LYS A 115 6.60 -22.79 -6.61
CA LYS A 115 5.17 -22.53 -6.38
C LYS A 115 4.87 -21.60 -5.21
N ILE A 116 5.88 -21.09 -4.53
CA ILE A 116 5.64 -20.12 -3.45
C ILE A 116 5.46 -18.72 -4.07
N VAL A 117 4.21 -18.37 -4.35
CA VAL A 117 3.79 -16.99 -4.54
C VAL A 117 4.23 -16.18 -3.32
N PRO A 118 4.65 -14.91 -3.45
CA PRO A 118 5.15 -14.11 -2.34
C PRO A 118 4.22 -14.17 -1.13
N VAL A 119 4.63 -14.87 -0.09
CA VAL A 119 3.89 -15.07 1.18
C VAL A 119 3.55 -13.72 1.83
N THR A 120 4.29 -12.68 1.48
CA THR A 120 4.07 -11.30 1.90
C THR A 120 2.70 -10.74 1.54
N ALA A 121 2.12 -11.15 0.41
CA ALA A 121 0.76 -10.74 0.04
C ALA A 121 -0.31 -11.34 0.98
N ALA A 122 -0.05 -12.52 1.56
CA ALA A 122 -0.96 -13.18 2.49
C ALA A 122 -0.95 -12.55 3.89
N ALA A 123 0.11 -11.81 4.24
CA ALA A 123 0.22 -11.14 5.55
C ALA A 123 -0.56 -9.81 5.63
N LEU A 124 -1.00 -9.27 4.51
CA LEU A 124 -1.73 -8.00 4.47
C LEU A 124 -3.20 -8.22 4.83
N GLN A 125 -3.56 -8.00 6.09
CA GLN A 125 -4.96 -8.03 6.54
C GLN A 125 -5.58 -6.63 6.45
N THR A 126 -6.55 -6.46 5.57
CA THR A 126 -7.29 -5.21 5.41
C THR A 126 -8.79 -5.49 5.23
N SER A 127 -9.62 -4.47 5.37
CA SER A 127 -11.05 -4.53 5.01
C SER A 127 -11.30 -4.50 3.50
N MET A 128 -10.27 -4.40 2.69
CA MET A 128 -10.36 -4.45 1.23
C MET A 128 -10.48 -5.90 0.77
N ARG A 129 -11.54 -6.23 0.02
CA ARG A 129 -11.79 -7.59 -0.46
C ARG A 129 -11.00 -7.91 -1.73
N ASN A 130 -10.56 -6.90 -2.44
CA ASN A 130 -9.80 -7.06 -3.67
C ASN A 130 -8.33 -6.74 -3.42
N HIS A 131 -7.49 -7.75 -3.55
CA HIS A 131 -6.03 -7.70 -3.51
C HIS A 131 -5.53 -8.28 -4.82
N ILE A 132 -5.37 -7.44 -5.84
CA ILE A 132 -5.09 -7.88 -7.20
C ILE A 132 -3.62 -7.66 -7.52
N PRO A 133 -2.82 -8.74 -7.72
CA PRO A 133 -1.45 -8.61 -8.18
C PRO A 133 -1.41 -7.95 -9.56
N CYS A 134 -0.54 -6.97 -9.74
CA CYS A 134 -0.41 -6.26 -11.01
C CYS A 134 0.98 -5.66 -11.17
N THR A 135 1.29 -5.23 -12.37
CA THR A 135 2.56 -4.56 -12.69
C THR A 135 2.29 -3.13 -13.10
N ILE A 136 3.08 -2.18 -12.62
CA ILE A 136 3.04 -0.80 -13.09
C ILE A 136 3.53 -0.75 -14.53
N GLU A 137 2.63 -0.46 -15.45
CA GLU A 137 2.96 -0.30 -16.87
C GLU A 137 3.45 1.11 -17.18
N ARG A 138 2.82 2.12 -16.57
CA ARG A 138 3.17 3.53 -16.76
C ARG A 138 2.87 4.32 -15.50
N ILE A 139 3.70 5.31 -15.22
CA ILE A 139 3.45 6.31 -14.18
C ILE A 139 3.61 7.71 -14.73
N SER A 140 2.60 8.56 -14.52
CA SER A 140 2.60 9.97 -14.90
C SER A 140 2.54 10.82 -13.63
N ARG A 141 3.49 11.74 -13.46
CA ARG A 141 3.62 12.59 -12.28
C ARG A 141 3.25 14.02 -12.63
N GLY A 142 2.23 14.54 -11.93
CA GLY A 142 1.86 15.95 -11.95
C GLY A 142 2.39 16.69 -10.71
N PRO A 143 2.02 17.96 -10.53
CA PRO A 143 2.52 18.77 -9.39
C PRO A 143 2.10 18.23 -8.01
N ALA A 144 0.92 17.65 -7.87
CA ALA A 144 0.38 17.15 -6.60
C ALA A 144 -0.03 15.67 -6.65
N MET A 145 -0.32 15.14 -7.83
CA MET A 145 -0.87 13.80 -8.02
C MET A 145 0.00 12.97 -8.97
N ALA A 146 0.04 11.68 -8.72
CA ALA A 146 0.54 10.69 -9.66
C ALA A 146 -0.61 9.83 -10.17
N ARG A 147 -0.58 9.49 -11.47
CA ARG A 147 -1.49 8.51 -12.09
C ARG A 147 -0.68 7.31 -12.53
N VAL A 148 -1.16 6.15 -12.17
CA VAL A 148 -0.48 4.89 -12.41
C VAL A 148 -1.36 3.99 -13.24
N LEU A 149 -0.85 3.50 -14.36
CA LEU A 149 -1.49 2.46 -15.17
C LEU A 149 -0.98 1.11 -14.68
N LEU A 150 -1.90 0.29 -14.19
CA LEU A 150 -1.65 -1.04 -13.63
C LEU A 150 -2.12 -2.08 -14.63
N ARG A 151 -1.25 -3.01 -15.02
CA ARG A 151 -1.59 -4.17 -15.84
C ARG A 151 -1.90 -5.36 -14.94
N LEU A 152 -3.12 -5.86 -15.03
CA LEU A 152 -3.61 -7.02 -14.28
C LEU A 152 -3.31 -8.32 -15.04
N ASP A 153 -3.71 -8.34 -16.33
CA ASP A 153 -3.48 -9.44 -17.26
C ASP A 153 -3.30 -8.90 -18.68
N LYS A 154 -3.45 -9.74 -19.69
CA LYS A 154 -3.28 -9.35 -21.12
C LYS A 154 -4.32 -8.35 -21.61
N GLU A 155 -5.51 -8.39 -21.05
CA GLU A 155 -6.68 -7.63 -21.52
C GLU A 155 -7.10 -6.52 -20.53
N ASN A 156 -6.80 -6.71 -19.23
CA ASN A 156 -7.29 -5.85 -18.18
C ASN A 156 -6.21 -4.93 -17.62
N THR A 157 -6.52 -3.64 -17.59
CA THR A 157 -5.71 -2.61 -16.93
C THR A 157 -6.58 -1.77 -16.01
N LEU A 158 -5.96 -1.19 -14.98
CA LEU A 158 -6.57 -0.23 -14.08
C LEU A 158 -5.72 1.04 -14.01
N LYS A 159 -6.37 2.18 -13.92
CA LYS A 159 -5.74 3.47 -13.60
C LYS A 159 -5.99 3.78 -12.13
N ALA A 160 -4.93 4.00 -11.38
CA ALA A 160 -4.98 4.48 -9.99
C ALA A 160 -4.47 5.91 -9.91
N SER A 161 -5.05 6.69 -9.00
CA SER A 161 -4.63 8.06 -8.73
C SER A 161 -4.27 8.20 -7.25
N LEU A 162 -3.06 8.71 -6.97
CA LEU A 162 -2.53 8.88 -5.62
C LEU A 162 -1.72 10.17 -5.52
N THR A 163 -1.36 10.59 -4.31
CA THR A 163 -0.55 11.79 -4.14
C THR A 163 0.87 11.58 -4.65
N LEU A 164 1.50 12.65 -5.10
CA LEU A 164 2.90 12.60 -5.55
C LEU A 164 3.82 12.14 -4.43
N GLU A 165 3.57 12.59 -3.19
CA GLU A 165 4.33 12.18 -2.00
C GLU A 165 4.25 10.68 -1.77
N SER A 166 3.04 10.09 -1.86
CA SER A 166 2.87 8.64 -1.73
C SER A 166 3.66 7.89 -2.82
N ALA A 167 3.61 8.35 -4.06
CA ALA A 167 4.36 7.74 -5.15
C ALA A 167 5.88 7.81 -4.92
N GLN A 168 6.38 8.91 -4.32
CA GLN A 168 7.79 9.08 -3.95
C GLN A 168 8.20 8.15 -2.81
N LEU A 169 7.39 8.09 -1.72
CA LEU A 169 7.67 7.27 -0.55
C LEU A 169 7.66 5.77 -0.89
N MET A 170 6.81 5.37 -1.82
CA MET A 170 6.72 3.99 -2.31
C MET A 170 7.70 3.70 -3.45
N GLU A 171 8.50 4.66 -3.90
CA GLU A 171 9.42 4.53 -5.03
C GLU A 171 8.80 3.91 -6.28
N LEU A 172 7.53 4.27 -6.56
CA LEU A 172 6.79 3.70 -7.66
C LEU A 172 7.48 3.98 -9.00
N ARG A 173 7.67 2.93 -9.80
CA ARG A 173 8.29 3.00 -11.14
C ARG A 173 7.68 1.95 -12.05
N GLU A 174 7.86 2.15 -13.33
CA GLU A 174 7.46 1.19 -14.36
C GLU A 174 8.17 -0.15 -14.15
N GLY A 175 7.46 -1.25 -14.39
CA GLY A 175 7.91 -2.62 -14.17
C GLY A 175 7.79 -3.11 -12.72
N LEU A 176 7.47 -2.24 -11.74
CA LEU A 176 7.33 -2.67 -10.35
C LEU A 176 6.05 -3.52 -10.18
N GLN A 177 6.19 -4.68 -9.53
CA GLN A 177 5.06 -5.50 -9.12
C GLN A 177 4.45 -4.94 -7.83
N VAL A 178 3.13 -4.78 -7.82
CA VAL A 178 2.38 -4.17 -6.73
C VAL A 178 1.03 -4.90 -6.56
N LEU A 179 0.32 -4.58 -5.47
CA LEU A 179 -1.07 -4.96 -5.27
C LEU A 179 -1.97 -3.75 -5.55
N ALA A 180 -2.98 -3.92 -6.40
CA ALA A 180 -4.12 -3.03 -6.45
C ALA A 180 -5.11 -3.45 -5.36
N LEU A 181 -5.38 -2.55 -4.42
CA LEU A 181 -6.18 -2.77 -3.23
C LEU A 181 -7.44 -1.91 -3.29
N PHE A 182 -8.61 -2.51 -3.20
CA PHE A 182 -9.86 -1.76 -3.22
C PHE A 182 -11.02 -2.49 -2.54
N LYS A 183 -11.95 -1.71 -2.00
CA LYS A 183 -13.14 -2.24 -1.34
C LYS A 183 -14.11 -2.80 -2.37
N ALA A 184 -14.78 -3.92 -2.04
CA ALA A 184 -15.86 -4.45 -2.87
C ALA A 184 -17.01 -3.44 -3.05
N THR A 185 -17.29 -2.65 -2.01
CA THR A 185 -18.33 -1.60 -2.03
C THR A 185 -18.00 -0.40 -2.94
N ALA A 186 -16.78 -0.31 -3.45
CA ALA A 186 -16.36 0.73 -4.40
C ALA A 186 -16.43 0.27 -5.86
N ILE A 187 -16.95 -0.93 -6.10
CA ILE A 187 -17.09 -1.53 -7.43
C ILE A 187 -18.56 -1.73 -7.75
N ASP A 188 -19.00 -1.12 -8.81
CA ASP A 188 -20.31 -1.36 -9.41
C ASP A 188 -20.18 -2.43 -10.50
N VAL A 189 -21.03 -3.47 -10.44
CA VAL A 189 -21.08 -4.55 -11.43
C VAL A 189 -22.43 -4.55 -12.13
N GLU A 190 -22.39 -4.43 -13.45
CA GLU A 190 -23.58 -4.43 -14.31
C GLU A 190 -23.33 -5.29 -15.56
N ARG A 191 -24.39 -5.66 -16.28
CA ARG A 191 -24.23 -6.37 -17.58
C ARG A 191 -23.41 -5.53 -18.55
N ARG A 192 -23.63 -4.22 -18.55
CA ARG A 192 -22.87 -3.23 -19.31
C ARG A 192 -22.86 -1.91 -18.57
N ILE A 193 -21.67 -1.44 -18.28
CA ILE A 193 -21.44 -0.14 -17.62
C ILE A 193 -21.66 0.99 -18.61
N GLN A 194 -22.58 1.89 -18.29
CA GLN A 194 -22.79 3.15 -19.01
C GLN A 194 -22.03 4.26 -18.26
N HIS A 195 -20.77 4.44 -18.60
CA HIS A 195 -19.94 5.49 -18.06
C HIS A 195 -19.36 6.32 -19.20
N GLU A 196 -19.24 7.64 -19.02
CA GLU A 196 -18.74 8.57 -20.06
C GLU A 196 -17.35 8.18 -20.55
N THR A 197 -16.50 7.72 -19.63
CA THR A 197 -15.21 7.14 -19.97
C THR A 197 -15.24 5.65 -19.64
N ARG A 198 -14.74 4.82 -20.56
CA ARG A 198 -14.58 3.38 -20.29
C ARG A 198 -13.31 3.07 -19.49
N GLU A 199 -12.77 4.05 -18.79
CA GLU A 199 -11.62 3.87 -17.92
C GLU A 199 -12.00 3.05 -16.69
N ASN A 200 -11.14 2.11 -16.30
CA ASN A 200 -11.38 1.21 -15.16
C ASN A 200 -12.68 0.38 -15.26
N VAL A 201 -13.05 0.01 -16.47
CA VAL A 201 -14.08 -0.99 -16.72
C VAL A 201 -13.39 -2.31 -16.99
N LEU A 202 -13.54 -3.27 -16.07
CA LEU A 202 -13.04 -4.63 -16.20
C LEU A 202 -14.13 -5.51 -16.78
N GLN A 203 -13.77 -6.43 -17.67
CA GLN A 203 -14.68 -7.39 -18.27
C GLN A 203 -14.42 -8.79 -17.73
N GLY A 204 -15.48 -9.56 -17.54
CA GLY A 204 -15.34 -10.94 -17.09
C GLY A 204 -16.67 -11.66 -16.95
N THR A 205 -16.59 -12.91 -16.47
CA THR A 205 -17.72 -13.80 -16.29
C THR A 205 -18.11 -13.88 -14.83
N ILE A 206 -19.41 -13.81 -14.53
CA ILE A 206 -19.92 -13.92 -13.17
C ILE A 206 -19.75 -15.34 -12.66
N VAL A 207 -19.06 -15.47 -11.52
CA VAL A 207 -18.88 -16.75 -10.81
C VAL A 207 -19.90 -16.92 -9.71
N ARG A 208 -20.23 -15.84 -9.01
CA ARG A 208 -21.17 -15.81 -7.89
C ARG A 208 -21.91 -14.48 -7.89
N CYS A 209 -23.19 -14.50 -7.62
CA CYS A 209 -23.99 -13.29 -7.48
C CYS A 209 -24.98 -13.39 -6.31
N ALA A 210 -25.37 -12.23 -5.79
CA ALA A 210 -26.46 -12.09 -4.84
C ALA A 210 -27.81 -12.46 -5.48
N ARG A 211 -28.86 -12.58 -4.65
CA ARG A 211 -30.22 -12.82 -5.13
C ARG A 211 -30.71 -11.60 -5.95
N LYS A 212 -31.38 -11.88 -7.06
CA LYS A 212 -31.80 -10.87 -8.04
C LYS A 212 -32.59 -9.72 -7.45
N ASP A 213 -33.47 -10.01 -6.49
CA ASP A 213 -34.40 -9.05 -5.87
C ASP A 213 -33.74 -8.06 -4.90
N ARG A 214 -32.61 -8.43 -4.31
CA ARG A 214 -31.97 -7.66 -3.24
C ARG A 214 -30.70 -6.93 -3.65
N GLY A 215 -30.04 -7.36 -4.74
CA GLY A 215 -28.70 -6.92 -5.05
C GLY A 215 -27.68 -7.41 -3.99
N GLY A 216 -26.46 -6.92 -4.03
CA GLY A 216 -25.42 -7.25 -3.06
C GLY A 216 -24.11 -7.69 -3.70
N GLU A 217 -23.33 -8.48 -2.96
CA GLU A 217 -22.01 -8.92 -3.38
C GLU A 217 -22.08 -9.84 -4.61
N ILE A 218 -21.19 -9.59 -5.56
CA ILE A 218 -21.04 -10.32 -6.80
C ILE A 218 -19.56 -10.55 -7.10
N THR A 219 -19.20 -11.71 -7.64
CA THR A 219 -17.84 -12.05 -8.00
C THR A 219 -17.74 -12.21 -9.51
N LEU A 220 -16.83 -11.43 -10.10
CA LEU A 220 -16.49 -11.45 -11.52
C LEU A 220 -15.11 -12.10 -11.69
N ARG A 221 -14.98 -13.05 -12.61
CA ARG A 221 -13.71 -13.65 -13.02
C ARG A 221 -13.25 -13.05 -14.32
N LEU A 222 -12.06 -12.43 -14.29
CA LEU A 222 -11.41 -11.84 -15.45
C LEU A 222 -10.80 -12.93 -16.35
N SER A 223 -10.51 -12.59 -17.60
CA SER A 223 -9.90 -13.49 -18.60
C SER A 223 -8.58 -14.11 -18.14
N GLY A 224 -7.77 -13.38 -17.38
CA GLY A 224 -6.53 -13.87 -16.76
C GLY A 224 -6.72 -14.79 -15.53
N GLY A 225 -7.97 -15.15 -15.18
CA GLY A 225 -8.29 -16.02 -14.04
C GLY A 225 -8.36 -15.32 -12.68
N LEU A 226 -8.03 -14.04 -12.60
CA LEU A 226 -8.19 -13.21 -11.40
C LEU A 226 -9.68 -13.02 -11.10
N SER A 227 -10.02 -12.92 -9.82
CA SER A 227 -11.40 -12.65 -9.39
C SER A 227 -11.50 -11.30 -8.72
N VAL A 228 -12.54 -10.55 -9.09
CA VAL A 228 -12.88 -9.25 -8.52
C VAL A 228 -14.25 -9.35 -7.84
N VAL A 229 -14.33 -8.82 -6.63
CA VAL A 229 -15.57 -8.77 -5.83
C VAL A 229 -16.11 -7.34 -5.86
N GLY A 230 -17.35 -7.19 -6.29
CA GLY A 230 -18.05 -5.92 -6.34
C GLY A 230 -19.49 -6.05 -5.85
N PHE A 231 -20.30 -5.05 -6.13
CA PHE A 231 -21.72 -5.00 -5.79
C PHE A 231 -22.58 -4.77 -7.02
N CYS A 232 -23.73 -5.41 -7.04
CA CYS A 232 -24.78 -5.19 -8.02
C CYS A 232 -26.02 -4.60 -7.33
N ARG A 233 -26.80 -3.81 -8.09
CA ARG A 233 -28.06 -3.23 -7.62
C ARG A 233 -29.16 -4.27 -7.53
N PRO A 234 -30.25 -4.00 -6.77
CA PRO A 234 -31.46 -4.82 -6.86
C PRO A 234 -31.96 -4.94 -8.29
N HIS A 235 -32.55 -6.05 -8.64
CA HIS A 235 -33.09 -6.35 -9.97
C HIS A 235 -32.04 -6.39 -11.10
N HIS A 236 -30.78 -6.70 -10.79
CA HIS A 236 -29.64 -6.68 -11.72
C HIS A 236 -29.73 -7.64 -12.91
N GLY A 237 -30.60 -8.66 -12.85
CA GLY A 237 -30.80 -9.60 -13.95
C GLY A 237 -29.62 -10.52 -14.30
N LEU A 238 -28.54 -10.47 -13.51
CA LEU A 238 -27.31 -11.25 -13.73
C LEU A 238 -27.40 -12.64 -13.08
N GLN A 239 -26.71 -13.62 -13.67
CA GLN A 239 -26.60 -14.99 -13.18
C GLN A 239 -25.17 -15.49 -13.32
N PRO A 240 -24.74 -16.51 -12.54
CA PRO A 240 -23.48 -17.18 -12.78
C PRO A 240 -23.38 -17.67 -14.23
N GLY A 241 -22.23 -17.41 -14.88
CA GLY A 241 -21.99 -17.68 -16.30
C GLY A 241 -22.27 -16.51 -17.24
N ASP A 242 -22.95 -15.47 -16.79
CA ASP A 242 -23.17 -14.26 -17.61
C ASP A 242 -21.87 -13.44 -17.74
N GLU A 243 -21.66 -12.84 -18.92
CA GLU A 243 -20.68 -11.79 -19.10
C GLU A 243 -21.16 -10.50 -18.44
N ALA A 244 -20.24 -9.80 -17.77
CA ALA A 244 -20.53 -8.56 -17.07
C ALA A 244 -19.31 -7.63 -17.04
N GLU A 245 -19.56 -6.40 -16.69
CA GLU A 245 -18.57 -5.34 -16.52
C GLU A 245 -18.55 -4.84 -15.09
N ALA A 246 -17.35 -4.54 -14.59
CA ALA A 246 -17.12 -3.96 -13.28
C ALA A 246 -16.42 -2.61 -13.42
N PHE A 247 -16.97 -1.57 -12.81
CA PHE A 247 -16.38 -0.23 -12.81
C PHE A 247 -15.84 0.13 -11.44
N ILE A 248 -14.67 0.75 -11.41
CA ILE A 248 -14.07 1.31 -10.21
C ILE A 248 -13.43 2.68 -10.48
N SER A 249 -13.67 3.64 -9.59
CA SER A 249 -13.03 4.95 -9.67
C SER A 249 -11.52 4.86 -9.42
N GLN A 250 -10.72 5.65 -10.16
CA GLN A 250 -9.26 5.73 -10.00
C GLN A 250 -8.83 6.07 -8.56
N GLN A 251 -9.62 6.89 -7.85
CA GLN A 251 -9.35 7.32 -6.49
C GLN A 251 -9.67 6.24 -5.44
N ALA A 252 -10.47 5.23 -5.81
CA ALA A 252 -10.83 4.13 -4.92
C ALA A 252 -9.77 3.03 -4.87
N ILE A 253 -8.74 3.10 -5.73
CA ILE A 253 -7.68 2.11 -5.81
C ILE A 253 -6.48 2.58 -4.99
N ALA A 254 -6.16 1.85 -3.93
CA ALA A 254 -4.91 1.99 -3.22
C ALA A 254 -3.85 1.04 -3.80
N ILE A 255 -2.60 1.44 -3.72
CA ILE A 255 -1.46 0.62 -4.15
C ILE A 255 -0.75 0.08 -2.91
N GLY A 256 -0.50 -1.22 -2.87
CA GLY A 256 0.32 -1.89 -1.87
C GLY A 256 1.60 -2.45 -2.50
N LEU A 257 2.73 -2.35 -1.80
CA LEU A 257 3.97 -2.98 -2.23
C LEU A 257 3.97 -4.46 -1.86
N LEU A 258 4.47 -5.28 -2.76
CA LEU A 258 4.85 -6.67 -2.50
C LEU A 258 6.30 -6.64 -1.99
N THR A 259 6.47 -6.61 -0.67
CA THR A 259 7.79 -6.54 -0.01
C THR A 259 8.13 -7.83 0.70
#